data_286d13c30d164a9e4d20fb5bfe61e8c2
#
_entry.id   286d13c30d164a9e4d20fb5bfe61e8c2
#
_cell.length_a   1.000
_cell.length_b   1.000
_cell.length_c   1.000
_cell.angle_alpha   90.00
_cell.angle_beta   90.00
_cell.angle_gamma   90.00
#
_symmetry.space_group_name_H-M   'P 1'
#
loop_
_entity.id
_entity.type
_entity.pdbx_description
1 polymer ?
#
loop_
_entity_poly.entity_id
_entity_poly.type
_entity_poly.pdbx_seq_one_letter_code
_entity_poly.pdbx_strand_id
1 'polypeptide(L)'
;MKVQCDYQNFDTQTHKELANIYKHIQLASMKKYDYLIVGSGLFGATFAHQAHKQGKTCLVIDKRPQLGGNIYCENIEGINVHKYGAHIFHTSNKEVWNFVNSIVEFNRYTNSPVANYKGKLYNLPFNLNTFYQMWGVTTPAEAQAKIDEQKAEAVAKMKADGVSEPRNLEEQAQVLIGKDIYERLIKGYTEKQWGRKCTDLPAFIIKRLPVRLIFDNNYFNDKYQGIPIGGYNKLIDGLLEGADTKVSVDFFKDEIELPNGNKGVLKDHWKELASKLVFTGKIDEFYNYQFGKLNYRTVRFEQETIDCPNYQGNAVVNYTEREVPYTRVIEHKHFEMFGAEVYETPKTVISKEYSTEWKDGMEPYYPVNDKENSELYAQYKNLADQEEDVIFGGRLAEYKYYDMAPIIEKALAMFK
;
A
#
# COMPACT_ATOMS: atom_id res chain seq x y z
N MET A 1 42.36 -47.21 2.25
CA MET A 1 41.47 -46.90 3.36
C MET A 1 40.99 -45.44 3.18
N LYS A 2 39.84 -45.24 2.57
CA LYS A 2 39.25 -43.91 2.38
C LYS A 2 38.34 -43.64 3.59
N VAL A 3 38.67 -42.63 4.36
CA VAL A 3 37.80 -42.12 5.42
C VAL A 3 36.83 -41.17 4.76
N GLN A 4 35.58 -41.57 4.70
CA GLN A 4 34.46 -40.78 4.24
C GLN A 4 33.96 -39.98 5.45
N CYS A 5 34.11 -38.64 5.42
CA CYS A 5 33.54 -37.76 6.42
C CYS A 5 32.08 -37.53 6.06
N ASP A 6 31.18 -38.09 6.84
CA ASP A 6 29.76 -37.80 6.80
C ASP A 6 29.50 -36.39 7.36
N TYR A 7 29.25 -35.44 6.46
CA TYR A 7 28.66 -34.12 6.78
C TYR A 7 27.15 -34.18 6.48
N GLN A 8 26.40 -34.79 7.35
CA GLN A 8 24.95 -34.63 7.35
C GLN A 8 24.41 -34.64 8.79
N ASN A 9 23.61 -33.61 9.09
CA ASN A 9 22.85 -33.35 10.31
C ASN A 9 23.49 -32.34 11.29
N PHE A 10 23.70 -31.10 10.85
CA PHE A 10 23.59 -29.98 11.78
C PHE A 10 22.12 -29.50 11.77
N ASP A 11 21.50 -29.72 12.89
CA ASP A 11 20.10 -29.49 13.17
C ASP A 11 19.67 -28.01 12.85
N THR A 12 18.64 -27.85 12.01
CA THR A 12 18.02 -26.56 11.71
C THR A 12 17.59 -25.78 12.93
N GLN A 13 17.40 -26.46 14.06
CA GLN A 13 17.06 -25.87 15.35
C GLN A 13 18.27 -25.17 15.97
N THR A 14 19.44 -25.75 15.91
CA THR A 14 20.70 -25.18 16.40
C THR A 14 21.09 -23.91 15.60
N HIS A 15 20.88 -23.90 14.29
CA HIS A 15 21.08 -22.69 13.47
C HIS A 15 20.11 -21.56 13.80
N LYS A 16 18.85 -21.87 14.11
CA LYS A 16 17.86 -20.88 14.56
C LYS A 16 18.20 -20.35 15.96
N GLU A 17 18.67 -21.20 16.85
CA GLU A 17 19.09 -20.79 18.19
C GLU A 17 20.36 -19.95 18.14
N LEU A 18 21.36 -20.33 17.35
CA LEU A 18 22.57 -19.51 17.15
C LEU A 18 22.25 -18.17 16.48
N ALA A 19 21.39 -18.15 15.45
CA ALA A 19 20.94 -16.90 14.83
C ALA A 19 20.18 -16.00 15.82
N ASN A 20 19.36 -16.58 16.69
CA ASN A 20 18.70 -15.86 17.78
C ASN A 20 19.71 -15.34 18.81
N ILE A 21 20.69 -16.15 19.24
CA ILE A 21 21.74 -15.75 20.17
C ILE A 21 22.58 -14.60 19.58
N TYR A 22 22.97 -14.67 18.30
CA TYR A 22 23.69 -13.58 17.62
C TYR A 22 22.84 -12.31 17.51
N LYS A 23 21.54 -12.45 17.26
CA LYS A 23 20.59 -11.34 17.21
C LYS A 23 20.46 -10.66 18.59
N HIS A 24 20.41 -11.43 19.67
CA HIS A 24 20.32 -10.92 21.04
C HIS A 24 21.61 -10.23 21.51
N ILE A 25 22.78 -10.82 21.25
CA ILE A 25 24.09 -10.23 21.61
C ILE A 25 24.31 -8.90 20.89
N GLN A 26 23.85 -8.75 19.65
CA GLN A 26 23.96 -7.49 18.91
C GLN A 26 23.07 -6.36 19.42
N LEU A 27 21.92 -6.66 20.03
CA LEU A 27 21.06 -5.62 20.64
C LEU A 27 21.63 -5.11 21.98
N ALA A 28 22.29 -5.97 22.75
CA ALA A 28 22.82 -5.66 24.08
C ALA A 28 24.04 -4.72 24.10
N SER A 29 24.82 -4.66 23.02
CA SER A 29 25.98 -3.76 22.91
C SER A 29 25.68 -2.41 22.27
N MET A 30 24.40 -2.03 22.17
CA MET A 30 23.99 -0.87 21.39
C MET A 30 24.08 0.45 22.15
N LYS A 31 24.58 1.45 21.47
CA LYS A 31 24.56 2.85 21.84
C LYS A 31 23.12 3.33 22.06
N LYS A 32 22.87 4.16 23.07
CA LYS A 32 21.56 4.79 23.25
C LYS A 32 21.32 5.81 22.14
N TYR A 33 20.18 5.67 21.44
CA TYR A 33 19.74 6.54 20.35
C TYR A 33 18.83 7.68 20.85
N ASP A 34 18.74 8.75 20.06
CA ASP A 34 17.67 9.74 20.26
C ASP A 34 16.30 9.14 19.94
N TYR A 35 16.22 8.33 18.88
CA TYR A 35 14.97 7.70 18.43
C TYR A 35 15.15 6.19 18.15
N LEU A 36 14.24 5.38 18.67
CA LEU A 36 13.93 4.04 18.14
C LEU A 36 12.72 4.18 17.23
N ILE A 37 12.85 3.74 15.97
CA ILE A 37 11.79 3.82 14.97
C ILE A 37 11.36 2.40 14.61
N VAL A 38 10.10 2.07 14.89
CA VAL A 38 9.50 0.76 14.62
C VAL A 38 8.74 0.83 13.31
N GLY A 39 9.29 0.21 12.28
CA GLY A 39 8.82 0.19 10.90
C GLY A 39 9.63 1.08 9.96
N SER A 40 10.21 0.46 8.93
CA SER A 40 11.07 1.07 7.92
C SER A 40 10.31 1.56 6.66
N GLY A 41 8.97 1.63 6.74
CA GLY A 41 8.14 2.19 5.67
C GLY A 41 8.36 3.69 5.49
N LEU A 42 7.67 4.30 4.51
CA LEU A 42 7.88 5.72 4.15
C LEU A 42 7.81 6.69 5.33
N PHE A 43 6.90 6.48 6.29
CA PHE A 43 6.83 7.36 7.46
C PHE A 43 8.10 7.26 8.30
N GLY A 44 8.47 6.04 8.73
CA GLY A 44 9.64 5.82 9.58
C GLY A 44 10.95 6.23 8.90
N ALA A 45 11.10 5.92 7.61
CA ALA A 45 12.28 6.29 6.83
C ALA A 45 12.40 7.81 6.64
N THR A 46 11.29 8.50 6.32
CA THR A 46 11.28 9.97 6.20
C THR A 46 11.57 10.64 7.54
N PHE A 47 11.00 10.11 8.63
CA PHE A 47 11.27 10.61 9.98
C PHE A 47 12.76 10.46 10.32
N ALA A 48 13.35 9.27 10.10
CA ALA A 48 14.77 9.01 10.33
C ALA A 48 15.67 9.99 9.55
N HIS A 49 15.37 10.23 8.28
CA HIS A 49 16.08 11.18 7.44
C HIS A 49 16.07 12.60 8.02
N GLN A 50 14.91 13.10 8.44
CA GLN A 50 14.80 14.44 9.01
C GLN A 50 15.47 14.54 10.38
N ALA A 51 15.33 13.52 11.21
CA ALA A 51 16.01 13.45 12.50
C ALA A 51 17.54 13.49 12.32
N HIS A 52 18.07 12.69 11.39
CA HIS A 52 19.50 12.68 11.06
C HIS A 52 19.99 14.06 10.57
N LYS A 53 19.22 14.75 9.72
CA LYS A 53 19.54 16.13 9.29
C LYS A 53 19.61 17.13 10.43
N GLN A 54 18.92 16.85 11.56
CA GLN A 54 19.02 17.66 12.79
C GLN A 54 20.10 17.13 13.77
N GLY A 55 20.98 16.25 13.32
CA GLY A 55 22.06 15.68 14.14
C GLY A 55 21.59 14.64 15.15
N LYS A 56 20.39 14.08 15.00
CA LYS A 56 19.84 13.04 15.86
C LYS A 56 20.23 11.66 15.41
N THR A 57 20.45 10.76 16.36
CA THR A 57 20.76 9.36 16.11
C THR A 57 19.49 8.50 16.11
N CYS A 58 19.35 7.63 15.10
CA CYS A 58 18.18 6.79 14.94
C CYS A 58 18.58 5.31 14.82
N LEU A 59 17.82 4.44 15.48
CA LEU A 59 17.78 3.02 15.21
C LEU A 59 16.43 2.70 14.58
N VAL A 60 16.43 2.22 13.34
CA VAL A 60 15.22 1.80 12.63
C VAL A 60 15.15 0.27 12.63
N ILE A 61 14.08 -0.28 13.16
CA ILE A 61 13.84 -1.73 13.18
C ILE A 61 12.62 -2.09 12.33
N ASP A 62 12.68 -3.25 11.68
CA ASP A 62 11.53 -3.79 10.94
C ASP A 62 11.39 -5.29 11.22
N LYS A 63 10.14 -5.75 11.40
CA LYS A 63 9.83 -7.17 11.61
C LYS A 63 10.08 -8.04 10.36
N ARG A 64 10.03 -7.42 9.18
CA ARG A 64 10.28 -8.07 7.90
C ARG A 64 11.79 -8.26 7.68
N PRO A 65 12.21 -9.21 6.82
CA PRO A 65 13.62 -9.42 6.49
C PRO A 65 14.19 -8.36 5.54
N GLN A 66 13.41 -7.35 5.16
CA GLN A 66 13.78 -6.25 4.26
C GLN A 66 13.23 -4.92 4.75
N LEU A 67 13.90 -3.83 4.38
CA LEU A 67 13.48 -2.46 4.60
C LEU A 67 12.44 -2.01 3.56
N GLY A 68 11.74 -0.89 3.81
CA GLY A 68 10.85 -0.22 2.86
C GLY A 68 9.37 -0.47 3.07
N GLY A 69 8.99 -1.33 4.01
CA GLY A 69 7.57 -1.59 4.26
C GLY A 69 6.84 -2.07 3.01
N ASN A 70 5.69 -1.48 2.70
CA ASN A 70 4.87 -1.92 1.54
C ASN A 70 5.40 -1.46 0.18
N ILE A 71 6.36 -0.52 0.11
CA ILE A 71 6.94 -0.08 -1.16
C ILE A 71 8.19 -0.88 -1.56
N TYR A 72 8.57 -1.88 -0.79
CA TYR A 72 9.71 -2.75 -1.11
C TYR A 72 9.54 -3.39 -2.50
N CYS A 73 10.61 -3.34 -3.29
CA CYS A 73 10.72 -4.02 -4.57
C CYS A 73 11.69 -5.20 -4.48
N GLU A 74 11.27 -6.35 -5.00
CA GLU A 74 12.13 -7.52 -5.18
C GLU A 74 12.67 -7.53 -6.61
N ASN A 75 13.98 -7.69 -6.80
CA ASN A 75 14.54 -7.78 -8.15
C ASN A 75 14.44 -9.22 -8.66
N ILE A 76 13.66 -9.43 -9.72
CA ILE A 76 13.46 -10.73 -10.38
C ILE A 76 13.70 -10.57 -11.86
N GLU A 77 14.62 -11.32 -12.43
CA GLU A 77 15.02 -11.26 -13.85
C GLU A 77 15.40 -9.82 -14.30
N GLY A 78 15.95 -9.01 -13.39
CA GLY A 78 16.28 -7.61 -13.65
C GLY A 78 15.09 -6.63 -13.57
N ILE A 79 13.90 -7.11 -13.20
CA ILE A 79 12.68 -6.31 -13.05
C ILE A 79 12.46 -6.00 -11.58
N ASN A 80 12.21 -4.73 -11.23
CA ASN A 80 11.84 -4.32 -9.89
C ASN A 80 10.35 -4.63 -9.64
N VAL A 81 10.09 -5.76 -8.99
CA VAL A 81 8.74 -6.25 -8.70
C VAL A 81 8.23 -5.60 -7.42
N HIS A 82 7.15 -4.85 -7.50
CA HIS A 82 6.47 -4.26 -6.35
C HIS A 82 5.81 -5.37 -5.54
N LYS A 83 6.49 -5.86 -4.50
CA LYS A 83 6.12 -7.09 -3.78
C LYS A 83 4.75 -7.02 -3.09
N TYR A 84 4.37 -5.85 -2.66
CA TYR A 84 3.14 -5.60 -1.90
C TYR A 84 2.09 -4.80 -2.69
N GLY A 85 2.10 -4.92 -4.01
CA GLY A 85 1.16 -4.27 -4.93
C GLY A 85 1.73 -3.06 -5.64
N ALA A 86 1.03 -2.61 -6.68
CA ALA A 86 1.45 -1.46 -7.46
C ALA A 86 1.48 -0.19 -6.61
N HIS A 87 2.64 0.43 -6.53
CA HIS A 87 2.87 1.70 -5.88
C HIS A 87 3.33 2.70 -6.93
N ILE A 88 2.54 3.74 -7.18
CA ILE A 88 2.84 4.84 -8.08
C ILE A 88 2.88 6.11 -7.26
N PHE A 89 4.02 6.79 -7.25
CA PHE A 89 4.15 8.06 -6.54
C PHE A 89 3.46 9.16 -7.34
N HIS A 90 2.60 9.93 -6.68
CA HIS A 90 1.93 11.08 -7.28
C HIS A 90 1.67 12.16 -6.23
N THR A 91 1.72 13.43 -6.63
CA THR A 91 1.45 14.57 -5.75
C THR A 91 1.26 15.85 -6.57
N SER A 92 0.48 16.78 -6.05
CA SER A 92 0.45 18.18 -6.51
C SER A 92 1.33 19.09 -5.66
N ASN A 93 1.90 18.59 -4.55
CA ASN A 93 2.80 19.32 -3.68
C ASN A 93 4.22 19.33 -4.25
N LYS A 94 4.66 20.50 -4.73
CA LYS A 94 5.99 20.67 -5.32
C LYS A 94 7.13 20.44 -4.31
N GLU A 95 6.92 20.78 -3.04
CA GLU A 95 7.96 20.58 -1.99
C GLU A 95 8.23 19.09 -1.82
N VAL A 96 7.17 18.27 -1.72
CA VAL A 96 7.29 16.82 -1.58
C VAL A 96 7.91 16.19 -2.83
N TRP A 97 7.48 16.64 -4.03
CA TRP A 97 8.07 16.18 -5.28
C TRP A 97 9.58 16.48 -5.35
N ASN A 98 9.97 17.71 -5.03
CA ASN A 98 11.37 18.09 -4.99
C ASN A 98 12.15 17.31 -3.92
N PHE A 99 11.54 17.08 -2.76
CA PHE A 99 12.16 16.31 -1.68
C PHE A 99 12.51 14.89 -2.13
N VAL A 100 11.55 14.13 -2.68
CA VAL A 100 11.83 12.75 -3.11
C VAL A 100 12.82 12.70 -4.27
N ASN A 101 12.76 13.67 -5.21
CA ASN A 101 13.72 13.77 -6.31
C ASN A 101 15.12 14.25 -5.87
N SER A 102 15.26 14.85 -4.69
CA SER A 102 16.59 15.15 -4.12
C SER A 102 17.29 13.90 -3.57
N ILE A 103 16.57 12.81 -3.38
CA ILE A 103 17.08 11.53 -2.87
C ILE A 103 17.32 10.56 -4.02
N VAL A 104 16.33 10.38 -4.90
CA VAL A 104 16.41 9.55 -6.09
C VAL A 104 15.61 10.18 -7.23
N GLU A 105 16.12 10.12 -8.45
CA GLU A 105 15.41 10.61 -9.63
C GLU A 105 14.18 9.74 -9.94
N PHE A 106 13.06 10.38 -10.28
CA PHE A 106 11.83 9.71 -10.71
C PHE A 106 11.71 9.76 -12.24
N ASN A 107 11.23 8.64 -12.79
CA ASN A 107 10.99 8.54 -14.23
C ASN A 107 9.67 9.23 -14.65
N ARG A 108 9.34 9.13 -15.94
CA ARG A 108 8.14 9.73 -16.55
C ARG A 108 6.89 8.83 -16.50
N TYR A 109 6.85 7.81 -15.65
CA TYR A 109 5.70 6.89 -15.63
C TYR A 109 4.40 7.66 -15.38
N THR A 110 3.42 7.42 -16.25
CA THR A 110 2.06 7.97 -16.13
C THR A 110 1.09 6.82 -15.94
N ASN A 111 0.38 6.81 -14.81
CA ASN A 111 -0.55 5.74 -14.50
C ASN A 111 -1.78 5.80 -15.40
N SER A 112 -1.93 4.85 -16.29
CA SER A 112 -3.03 4.73 -17.25
C SER A 112 -3.58 3.30 -17.24
N PRO A 113 -4.27 2.87 -16.16
CA PRO A 113 -4.79 1.52 -16.05
C PRO A 113 -5.88 1.24 -17.09
N VAL A 114 -6.02 -0.03 -17.44
CA VAL A 114 -7.06 -0.53 -18.34
C VAL A 114 -7.97 -1.48 -17.56
N ALA A 115 -9.27 -1.42 -17.84
CA ALA A 115 -10.23 -2.39 -17.32
C ALA A 115 -10.52 -3.46 -18.40
N ASN A 116 -10.49 -4.72 -18.00
CA ASN A 116 -10.96 -5.85 -18.79
C ASN A 116 -12.29 -6.33 -18.22
N TYR A 117 -13.34 -6.27 -19.03
CA TYR A 117 -14.65 -6.83 -18.72
C TYR A 117 -15.02 -7.86 -19.80
N LYS A 118 -14.95 -9.14 -19.47
CA LYS A 118 -15.28 -10.26 -20.39
C LYS A 118 -14.53 -10.17 -21.72
N GLY A 119 -13.24 -9.88 -21.66
CA GLY A 119 -12.38 -9.75 -22.85
C GLY A 119 -12.48 -8.42 -23.58
N LYS A 120 -13.37 -7.50 -23.18
CA LYS A 120 -13.47 -6.16 -23.76
C LYS A 120 -12.69 -5.16 -22.88
N LEU A 121 -11.82 -4.37 -23.51
CA LEU A 121 -10.95 -3.43 -22.84
C LEU A 121 -11.57 -2.03 -22.80
N TYR A 122 -11.38 -1.34 -21.67
CA TYR A 122 -11.82 0.02 -21.44
C TYR A 122 -10.72 0.82 -20.77
N ASN A 123 -10.47 2.04 -21.23
CA ASN A 123 -9.55 2.96 -20.54
C ASN A 123 -10.13 3.45 -19.20
N LEU A 124 -9.24 3.68 -18.25
CA LEU A 124 -9.54 4.30 -16.95
C LEU A 124 -8.63 5.52 -16.75
N PRO A 125 -9.07 6.54 -15.97
CA PRO A 125 -10.40 6.72 -15.36
C PRO A 125 -11.49 6.89 -16.42
N PHE A 126 -12.77 6.96 -16.02
CA PHE A 126 -13.88 7.14 -16.96
C PHE A 126 -13.73 8.45 -17.74
N ASN A 127 -13.38 8.35 -19.02
CA ASN A 127 -13.10 9.47 -19.90
C ASN A 127 -13.67 9.22 -21.30
N LEU A 128 -13.47 10.14 -22.25
CA LEU A 128 -14.03 9.98 -23.60
C LEU A 128 -13.55 8.72 -24.33
N ASN A 129 -12.34 8.21 -24.04
CA ASN A 129 -11.93 6.91 -24.59
C ASN A 129 -12.80 5.79 -24.03
N THR A 130 -13.11 5.79 -22.72
CA THR A 130 -14.01 4.82 -22.09
C THR A 130 -15.40 4.86 -22.72
N PHE A 131 -15.95 6.05 -22.95
CA PHE A 131 -17.29 6.25 -23.49
C PHE A 131 -17.36 5.87 -24.98
N TYR A 132 -16.31 6.18 -25.74
CA TYR A 132 -16.17 5.70 -27.11
C TYR A 132 -16.15 4.17 -27.16
N GLN A 133 -15.33 3.54 -26.34
CA GLN A 133 -15.23 2.08 -26.26
C GLN A 133 -16.54 1.41 -25.84
N MET A 134 -17.33 2.10 -25.00
CA MET A 134 -18.59 1.58 -24.46
C MET A 134 -19.79 1.82 -25.37
N TRP A 135 -19.93 3.02 -25.94
CA TRP A 135 -21.11 3.48 -26.64
C TRP A 135 -20.85 3.94 -28.08
N GLY A 136 -19.60 4.08 -28.51
CA GLY A 136 -19.25 4.59 -29.83
C GLY A 136 -19.42 6.11 -29.98
N VAL A 137 -19.64 6.84 -28.88
CA VAL A 137 -19.78 8.32 -28.88
C VAL A 137 -18.43 8.98 -29.12
N THR A 138 -18.42 10.08 -29.87
CA THR A 138 -17.19 10.75 -30.31
C THR A 138 -17.05 12.18 -29.75
N THR A 139 -18.11 12.74 -29.19
CA THR A 139 -18.11 14.09 -28.64
C THR A 139 -18.49 14.12 -27.16
N PRO A 140 -18.04 15.16 -26.42
CA PRO A 140 -18.47 15.39 -25.04
C PRO A 140 -19.99 15.47 -24.87
N ALA A 141 -20.68 16.12 -25.82
CA ALA A 141 -22.12 16.26 -25.77
C ALA A 141 -22.88 14.94 -25.90
N GLU A 142 -22.45 14.06 -26.81
CA GLU A 142 -23.01 12.71 -26.97
C GLU A 142 -22.77 11.85 -25.72
N ALA A 143 -21.55 11.90 -25.16
CA ALA A 143 -21.23 11.18 -23.95
C ALA A 143 -22.06 11.66 -22.74
N GLN A 144 -22.20 12.98 -22.58
CA GLN A 144 -23.02 13.57 -21.52
C GLN A 144 -24.48 13.18 -21.66
N ALA A 145 -25.04 13.28 -22.88
CA ALA A 145 -26.42 12.89 -23.14
C ALA A 145 -26.69 11.42 -22.79
N LYS A 146 -25.74 10.53 -23.11
CA LYS A 146 -25.86 9.10 -22.78
C LYS A 146 -25.79 8.83 -21.27
N ILE A 147 -24.93 9.54 -20.57
CA ILE A 147 -24.83 9.47 -19.10
C ILE A 147 -26.14 9.99 -18.48
N ASP A 148 -26.65 11.12 -18.93
CA ASP A 148 -27.86 11.76 -18.37
C ASP A 148 -29.12 10.90 -18.62
N GLU A 149 -29.24 10.27 -19.79
CA GLU A 149 -30.27 9.28 -20.10
C GLU A 149 -30.30 8.16 -19.06
N GLN A 150 -29.16 7.51 -18.83
CA GLN A 150 -29.10 6.38 -17.89
C GLN A 150 -29.27 6.78 -16.42
N LYS A 151 -28.77 7.95 -16.05
CA LYS A 151 -29.02 8.52 -14.72
C LYS A 151 -30.52 8.82 -14.50
N ALA A 152 -31.19 9.36 -15.51
CA ALA A 152 -32.63 9.62 -15.45
C ALA A 152 -33.44 8.33 -15.27
N GLU A 153 -33.04 7.24 -15.96
CA GLU A 153 -33.64 5.92 -15.77
C GLU A 153 -33.48 5.41 -14.33
N ALA A 154 -32.26 5.54 -13.76
CA ALA A 154 -32.00 5.13 -12.38
C ALA A 154 -32.83 5.93 -11.37
N VAL A 155 -32.91 7.25 -11.54
CA VAL A 155 -33.75 8.13 -10.69
C VAL A 155 -35.24 7.80 -10.83
N ALA A 156 -35.72 7.56 -12.05
CA ALA A 156 -37.13 7.19 -12.29
C ALA A 156 -37.50 5.86 -11.62
N LYS A 157 -36.59 4.86 -11.68
CA LYS A 157 -36.77 3.59 -10.99
C LYS A 157 -36.84 3.76 -9.47
N MET A 158 -35.92 4.52 -8.86
CA MET A 158 -35.96 4.81 -7.43
C MET A 158 -37.27 5.49 -7.00
N LYS A 159 -37.74 6.47 -7.77
CA LYS A 159 -39.03 7.13 -7.50
C LYS A 159 -40.21 6.17 -7.57
N ALA A 160 -40.22 5.27 -8.55
CA ALA A 160 -41.25 4.23 -8.67
C ALA A 160 -41.25 3.27 -7.47
N ASP A 161 -40.06 3.00 -6.89
CA ASP A 161 -39.90 2.20 -5.68
C ASP A 161 -40.15 3.00 -4.39
N GLY A 162 -40.57 4.28 -4.48
CA GLY A 162 -40.82 5.15 -3.33
C GLY A 162 -39.58 5.64 -2.60
N VAL A 163 -38.44 5.62 -3.26
CA VAL A 163 -37.11 5.93 -2.69
C VAL A 163 -36.65 7.31 -3.16
N SER A 164 -36.33 8.21 -2.24
CA SER A 164 -35.86 9.57 -2.53
C SER A 164 -34.33 9.70 -2.58
N GLU A 165 -33.62 8.87 -1.81
CA GLU A 165 -32.17 8.88 -1.72
C GLU A 165 -31.60 7.46 -1.93
N PRO A 166 -30.41 7.30 -2.54
CA PRO A 166 -29.80 5.99 -2.73
C PRO A 166 -29.57 5.24 -1.42
N ARG A 167 -30.09 4.03 -1.31
CA ARG A 167 -30.02 3.19 -0.11
C ARG A 167 -28.70 2.44 0.03
N ASN A 168 -28.04 2.18 -1.11
CA ASN A 168 -26.86 1.34 -1.19
C ASN A 168 -25.93 1.81 -2.32
N LEU A 169 -24.77 1.15 -2.42
CA LEU A 169 -23.74 1.48 -3.41
C LEU A 169 -24.24 1.32 -4.85
N GLU A 170 -25.05 0.28 -5.14
CA GLU A 170 -25.60 0.06 -6.48
C GLU A 170 -26.45 1.25 -6.95
N GLU A 171 -27.41 1.66 -6.15
CA GLU A 171 -28.28 2.81 -6.46
C GLU A 171 -27.46 4.09 -6.60
N GLN A 172 -26.52 4.32 -5.66
CA GLN A 172 -25.65 5.50 -5.69
C GLN A 172 -24.79 5.53 -6.96
N ALA A 173 -24.20 4.42 -7.37
CA ALA A 173 -23.40 4.35 -8.60
C ALA A 173 -24.24 4.63 -9.85
N GLN A 174 -25.43 4.04 -9.93
CA GLN A 174 -26.31 4.22 -11.11
C GLN A 174 -26.80 5.67 -11.24
N VAL A 175 -27.12 6.37 -10.15
CA VAL A 175 -27.51 7.79 -10.22
C VAL A 175 -26.33 8.72 -10.46
N LEU A 176 -25.09 8.29 -10.21
CA LEU A 176 -23.90 9.07 -10.51
C LEU A 176 -23.43 8.93 -11.96
N ILE A 177 -23.48 7.74 -12.54
CA ILE A 177 -22.80 7.45 -13.80
C ILE A 177 -23.58 6.55 -14.77
N GLY A 178 -24.75 6.03 -14.35
CA GLY A 178 -25.59 5.19 -15.16
C GLY A 178 -25.28 3.69 -15.04
N LYS A 179 -26.18 2.88 -15.63
CA LYS A 179 -26.18 1.42 -15.49
C LYS A 179 -24.99 0.75 -16.21
N ASP A 180 -24.67 1.17 -17.41
CA ASP A 180 -23.66 0.49 -18.23
C ASP A 180 -22.27 0.51 -17.60
N ILE A 181 -21.85 1.66 -17.08
CA ILE A 181 -20.57 1.82 -16.40
C ILE A 181 -20.59 1.08 -15.09
N TYR A 182 -21.69 1.17 -14.32
CA TYR A 182 -21.86 0.43 -13.08
C TYR A 182 -21.70 -1.07 -13.30
N GLU A 183 -22.48 -1.67 -14.20
CA GLU A 183 -22.49 -3.13 -14.41
C GLU A 183 -21.15 -3.66 -14.94
N ARG A 184 -20.48 -2.92 -15.85
CA ARG A 184 -19.26 -3.40 -16.50
C ARG A 184 -17.97 -3.06 -15.76
N LEU A 185 -17.90 -1.89 -15.13
CA LEU A 185 -16.62 -1.39 -14.63
C LEU A 185 -16.57 -1.23 -13.10
N ILE A 186 -17.71 -1.23 -12.40
CA ILE A 186 -17.76 -0.98 -10.96
C ILE A 186 -18.21 -2.21 -10.17
N LYS A 187 -19.35 -2.79 -10.53
CA LYS A 187 -20.04 -3.81 -9.74
C LYS A 187 -19.14 -4.99 -9.35
N GLY A 188 -18.69 -5.77 -10.32
CA GLY A 188 -17.92 -6.99 -10.04
C GLY A 188 -16.56 -6.69 -9.39
N TYR A 189 -15.92 -5.58 -9.75
CA TYR A 189 -14.68 -5.14 -9.11
C TYR A 189 -14.89 -4.81 -7.64
N THR A 190 -15.91 -3.99 -7.35
CA THR A 190 -16.25 -3.58 -5.97
C THR A 190 -16.68 -4.77 -5.13
N GLU A 191 -17.50 -5.67 -5.66
CA GLU A 191 -17.95 -6.87 -4.96
C GLU A 191 -16.79 -7.82 -4.60
N LYS A 192 -15.78 -7.94 -5.47
CA LYS A 192 -14.54 -8.68 -5.15
C LYS A 192 -13.72 -7.96 -4.07
N GLN A 193 -13.59 -6.65 -4.19
CA GLN A 193 -12.81 -5.85 -3.25
C GLN A 193 -13.39 -5.89 -1.84
N TRP A 194 -14.72 -5.87 -1.71
CA TRP A 194 -15.41 -5.84 -0.43
C TRP A 194 -15.89 -7.21 0.06
N GLY A 195 -15.93 -8.22 -0.82
CA GLY A 195 -16.47 -9.54 -0.48
C GLY A 195 -17.98 -9.57 -0.28
N ARG A 196 -18.70 -8.49 -0.66
CA ARG A 196 -20.15 -8.31 -0.47
C ARG A 196 -20.79 -7.81 -1.76
N LYS A 197 -22.11 -8.02 -1.90
CA LYS A 197 -22.86 -7.43 -3.01
C LYS A 197 -22.94 -5.92 -2.89
N CYS A 198 -22.96 -5.20 -4.01
CA CYS A 198 -23.11 -3.75 -4.00
C CYS A 198 -24.42 -3.28 -3.36
N THR A 199 -25.47 -4.11 -3.39
CA THR A 199 -26.75 -3.89 -2.68
C THR A 199 -26.62 -3.90 -1.16
N ASP A 200 -25.60 -4.56 -0.62
CA ASP A 200 -25.35 -4.71 0.81
C ASP A 200 -24.28 -3.73 1.32
N LEU A 201 -23.73 -2.91 0.43
CA LEU A 201 -22.72 -1.91 0.74
C LEU A 201 -23.35 -0.51 0.87
N PRO A 202 -22.93 0.30 1.85
CA PRO A 202 -23.45 1.66 2.03
C PRO A 202 -23.17 2.56 0.83
N ALA A 203 -24.14 3.45 0.50
CA ALA A 203 -24.03 4.40 -0.61
C ALA A 203 -22.81 5.33 -0.49
N PHE A 204 -22.38 5.67 0.73
CA PHE A 204 -21.27 6.60 0.96
C PHE A 204 -19.91 6.08 0.47
N ILE A 205 -19.74 4.79 0.21
CA ILE A 205 -18.50 4.19 -0.35
C ILE A 205 -18.21 4.79 -1.73
N ILE A 206 -19.25 5.10 -2.51
CA ILE A 206 -19.14 5.79 -3.79
C ILE A 206 -19.81 7.17 -3.70
N LYS A 207 -19.14 8.12 -3.06
CA LYS A 207 -19.65 9.51 -3.01
C LYS A 207 -19.41 10.27 -4.31
N ARG A 208 -18.36 9.98 -5.01
CA ARG A 208 -17.92 10.64 -6.24
C ARG A 208 -17.31 9.63 -7.19
N LEU A 209 -17.71 9.70 -8.43
CA LEU A 209 -17.06 8.98 -9.53
C LEU A 209 -16.55 10.05 -10.50
N PRO A 210 -15.24 10.21 -10.66
CA PRO A 210 -14.69 11.20 -11.57
C PRO A 210 -15.04 10.81 -13.02
N VAL A 211 -15.81 11.66 -13.68
CA VAL A 211 -16.13 11.57 -15.11
C VAL A 211 -15.40 12.70 -15.81
N ARG A 212 -14.64 12.38 -16.85
CA ARG A 212 -13.91 13.35 -17.66
C ARG A 212 -14.46 13.34 -19.09
N LEU A 213 -14.96 14.47 -19.54
CA LEU A 213 -15.41 14.64 -20.92
C LEU A 213 -14.28 15.14 -21.84
N ILE A 214 -13.10 14.56 -21.66
CA ILE A 214 -11.88 14.79 -22.44
C ILE A 214 -11.18 13.45 -22.70
N PHE A 215 -10.31 13.37 -23.69
CA PHE A 215 -9.45 12.22 -23.97
C PHE A 215 -8.20 12.27 -23.08
N ASP A 216 -8.34 11.83 -21.83
CA ASP A 216 -7.25 11.82 -20.86
C ASP A 216 -7.26 10.51 -20.06
N ASN A 217 -6.29 9.66 -20.33
CA ASN A 217 -6.09 8.37 -19.66
C ASN A 217 -5.21 8.47 -18.41
N ASN A 218 -4.70 9.65 -18.05
CA ASN A 218 -3.95 9.82 -16.83
C ASN A 218 -4.87 9.62 -15.62
N TYR A 219 -4.62 8.57 -14.82
CA TYR A 219 -5.48 8.21 -13.69
C TYR A 219 -5.51 9.29 -12.61
N PHE A 220 -4.37 9.90 -12.33
CA PHE A 220 -4.25 10.93 -11.31
C PHE A 220 -4.49 12.34 -11.86
N ASN A 221 -5.03 13.22 -11.01
CA ASN A 221 -5.15 14.65 -11.31
C ASN A 221 -3.94 15.46 -10.82
N ASP A 222 -2.98 14.79 -10.19
CA ASP A 222 -1.79 15.42 -9.63
C ASP A 222 -0.82 15.92 -10.70
N LYS A 223 -0.11 17.01 -10.37
CA LYS A 223 0.84 17.64 -11.28
C LYS A 223 2.08 16.80 -11.53
N TYR A 224 2.46 15.96 -10.58
CA TYR A 224 3.67 15.15 -10.60
C TYR A 224 3.32 13.71 -10.33
N GLN A 225 3.93 12.80 -11.07
CA GLN A 225 3.87 11.36 -10.84
C GLN A 225 5.08 10.68 -11.47
N GLY A 226 5.42 9.50 -10.98
CA GLY A 226 6.54 8.72 -11.49
C GLY A 226 6.89 7.55 -10.58
N ILE A 227 7.89 6.80 -10.99
CA ILE A 227 8.51 5.69 -10.25
C ILE A 227 9.99 6.04 -10.07
N PRO A 228 10.59 5.78 -8.89
CA PRO A 228 12.03 5.98 -8.70
C PRO A 228 12.83 5.13 -9.68
N ILE A 229 13.81 5.72 -10.37
CA ILE A 229 14.67 5.00 -11.32
C ILE A 229 15.50 3.96 -10.57
N GLY A 230 15.29 2.69 -10.89
CA GLY A 230 15.90 1.53 -10.22
C GLY A 230 15.17 1.08 -8.95
N GLY A 231 13.87 1.43 -8.84
CA GLY A 231 12.95 0.94 -7.84
C GLY A 231 12.91 1.72 -6.52
N TYR A 232 11.87 1.48 -5.74
CA TYR A 232 11.65 2.16 -4.46
C TYR A 232 12.68 1.87 -3.38
N ASN A 233 13.42 0.76 -3.47
CA ASN A 233 14.47 0.44 -2.50
C ASN A 233 15.52 1.55 -2.44
N LYS A 234 15.88 2.16 -3.59
CA LYS A 234 16.81 3.29 -3.62
C LYS A 234 16.31 4.53 -2.88
N LEU A 235 15.01 4.78 -2.94
CA LEU A 235 14.41 5.87 -2.16
C LEU A 235 14.52 5.59 -0.66
N ILE A 236 14.24 4.36 -0.24
CA ILE A 236 14.34 3.95 1.16
C ILE A 236 15.78 3.99 1.65
N ASP A 237 16.72 3.48 0.86
CA ASP A 237 18.16 3.50 1.20
C ASP A 237 18.65 4.93 1.40
N GLY A 238 18.28 5.86 0.51
CA GLY A 238 18.63 7.26 0.65
C GLY A 238 17.92 7.98 1.81
N LEU A 239 16.68 7.59 2.14
CA LEU A 239 15.98 8.12 3.32
C LEU A 239 16.58 7.61 4.64
N LEU A 240 17.15 6.42 4.65
CA LEU A 240 17.76 5.80 5.83
C LEU A 240 19.26 6.03 5.95
N GLU A 241 19.85 6.78 5.02
CA GLU A 241 21.27 7.15 5.09
C GLU A 241 21.58 7.86 6.42
N GLY A 242 22.59 7.35 7.12
CA GLY A 242 23.00 7.86 8.44
C GLY A 242 22.19 7.32 9.63
N ALA A 243 21.17 6.51 9.44
CA ALA A 243 20.49 5.77 10.49
C ALA A 243 21.02 4.35 10.60
N ASP A 244 21.10 3.82 11.83
CA ASP A 244 21.33 2.40 12.04
C ASP A 244 20.04 1.62 11.76
N THR A 245 20.14 0.49 11.02
CA THR A 245 18.96 -0.29 10.64
C THR A 245 19.09 -1.75 11.05
N LYS A 246 17.98 -2.37 11.45
CA LYS A 246 17.89 -3.80 11.73
C LYS A 246 16.59 -4.38 11.21
N VAL A 247 16.69 -5.43 10.43
CA VAL A 247 15.57 -6.19 9.89
C VAL A 247 15.33 -7.48 10.68
N SER A 248 14.18 -8.11 10.48
CA SER A 248 13.78 -9.32 11.22
C SER A 248 13.75 -9.11 12.74
N VAL A 249 13.40 -7.91 13.20
CA VAL A 249 13.24 -7.57 14.62
C VAL A 249 11.77 -7.29 14.92
N ASP A 250 11.14 -8.17 15.68
CA ASP A 250 9.75 -8.02 16.13
C ASP A 250 9.70 -7.26 17.45
N PHE A 251 9.20 -6.02 17.40
CA PHE A 251 9.13 -5.13 18.56
C PHE A 251 8.36 -5.74 19.76
N PHE A 252 7.38 -6.61 19.50
CA PHE A 252 6.53 -7.21 20.52
C PHE A 252 7.02 -8.56 21.05
N LYS A 253 8.01 -9.18 20.38
CA LYS A 253 8.43 -10.56 20.71
C LYS A 253 9.91 -10.68 21.02
N ASP A 254 10.74 -9.87 20.35
CA ASP A 254 12.18 -9.99 20.56
C ASP A 254 12.60 -9.36 21.88
N GLU A 255 13.59 -9.97 22.51
CA GLU A 255 14.12 -9.55 23.80
C GLU A 255 15.44 -8.79 23.63
N ILE A 256 15.71 -7.88 24.54
CA ILE A 256 17.01 -7.22 24.73
C ILE A 256 17.60 -7.59 26.08
N GLU A 257 18.92 -7.51 26.19
CA GLU A 257 19.62 -7.64 27.45
C GLU A 257 19.50 -6.33 28.22
N LEU A 258 19.11 -6.43 29.48
CA LEU A 258 18.96 -5.30 30.39
C LEU A 258 20.24 -5.03 31.17
N PRO A 259 20.43 -3.85 31.75
CA PRO A 259 21.63 -3.50 32.54
C PRO A 259 21.89 -4.44 33.71
N ASN A 260 20.89 -5.13 34.23
CA ASN A 260 21.02 -6.13 35.30
C ASN A 260 21.37 -7.55 34.82
N GLY A 261 21.62 -7.73 33.52
CA GLY A 261 21.95 -9.03 32.91
C GLY A 261 20.72 -9.91 32.60
N ASN A 262 19.52 -9.48 32.92
CA ASN A 262 18.30 -10.20 32.55
C ASN A 262 17.91 -9.85 31.11
N LYS A 263 16.97 -10.63 30.54
CA LYS A 263 16.33 -10.33 29.26
C LYS A 263 14.93 -9.76 29.46
N GLY A 264 14.54 -8.83 28.61
CA GLY A 264 13.20 -8.27 28.59
C GLY A 264 12.70 -8.00 27.19
N VAL A 265 11.39 -8.07 26.97
CA VAL A 265 10.78 -7.81 25.68
C VAL A 265 11.07 -6.37 25.25
N LEU A 266 11.46 -6.17 24.01
CA LEU A 266 11.86 -4.87 23.48
C LEU A 266 10.79 -3.80 23.68
N LYS A 267 9.51 -4.14 23.46
CA LYS A 267 8.37 -3.23 23.71
C LYS A 267 8.37 -2.63 25.11
N ASP A 268 8.65 -3.44 26.12
CA ASP A 268 8.54 -3.02 27.53
C ASP A 268 9.81 -2.29 28.01
N HIS A 269 10.92 -2.47 27.26
CA HIS A 269 12.24 -1.97 27.63
C HIS A 269 12.93 -1.08 26.59
N TRP A 270 12.18 -0.56 25.61
CA TRP A 270 12.74 0.24 24.51
C TRP A 270 13.50 1.51 25.01
N LYS A 271 13.15 2.02 26.19
CA LYS A 271 13.83 3.17 26.81
C LYS A 271 15.30 2.89 27.16
N GLU A 272 15.71 1.63 27.23
CA GLU A 272 17.12 1.27 27.36
C GLU A 272 17.92 1.54 26.09
N LEU A 273 17.26 1.54 24.92
CA LEU A 273 17.86 1.79 23.62
C LEU A 273 17.78 3.24 23.16
N ALA A 274 16.66 3.91 23.41
CA ALA A 274 16.40 5.23 22.86
C ALA A 274 15.67 6.16 23.85
N SER A 275 15.77 7.46 23.60
CA SER A 275 15.08 8.49 24.37
C SER A 275 13.62 8.65 23.99
N LYS A 276 13.29 8.46 22.70
CA LYS A 276 11.92 8.51 22.16
C LYS A 276 11.66 7.34 21.22
N LEU A 277 10.40 6.94 21.14
CA LEU A 277 9.90 5.90 20.24
C LEU A 277 9.07 6.52 19.12
N VAL A 278 9.31 6.13 17.88
CA VAL A 278 8.42 6.37 16.74
C VAL A 278 7.81 5.04 16.34
N PHE A 279 6.50 4.92 16.51
CA PHE A 279 5.79 3.68 16.29
C PHE A 279 4.87 3.79 15.06
N THR A 280 5.07 2.90 14.08
CA THR A 280 4.30 2.88 12.83
C THR A 280 3.44 1.63 12.64
N GLY A 281 3.44 0.74 13.64
CA GLY A 281 2.65 -0.49 13.65
C GLY A 281 1.18 -0.27 14.03
N LYS A 282 0.46 -1.37 14.26
CA LYS A 282 -0.95 -1.30 14.67
C LYS A 282 -1.09 -0.73 16.07
N ILE A 283 -1.89 0.33 16.21
CA ILE A 283 -2.07 1.02 17.49
C ILE A 283 -2.75 0.15 18.55
N ASP A 284 -3.71 -0.68 18.15
CA ASP A 284 -4.41 -1.62 19.04
C ASP A 284 -3.46 -2.70 19.59
N GLU A 285 -2.51 -3.18 18.80
CA GLU A 285 -1.46 -4.12 19.22
C GLU A 285 -0.48 -3.45 20.21
N PHE A 286 -0.15 -2.17 20.01
CA PHE A 286 0.68 -1.42 20.95
C PHE A 286 0.08 -1.39 22.35
N TYR A 287 -1.22 -1.25 22.46
CA TYR A 287 -1.98 -1.26 23.72
C TYR A 287 -2.57 -2.62 24.10
N ASN A 288 -1.98 -3.73 23.60
CA ASN A 288 -2.37 -5.09 23.93
C ASN A 288 -3.87 -5.38 23.71
N TYR A 289 -4.48 -4.71 22.70
CA TYR A 289 -5.90 -4.88 22.34
C TYR A 289 -6.90 -4.61 23.49
N GLN A 290 -6.56 -3.76 24.46
CA GLN A 290 -7.34 -3.57 25.69
C GLN A 290 -8.78 -3.09 25.48
N PHE A 291 -9.08 -2.45 24.34
CA PHE A 291 -10.43 -2.03 23.94
C PHE A 291 -11.03 -2.93 22.84
N GLY A 292 -10.27 -3.90 22.35
CA GLY A 292 -10.63 -4.76 21.24
C GLY A 292 -9.74 -4.59 20.02
N LYS A 293 -9.92 -5.44 19.01
CA LYS A 293 -9.13 -5.43 17.77
C LYS A 293 -9.77 -4.53 16.72
N LEU A 294 -8.97 -3.70 16.08
CA LEU A 294 -9.34 -2.94 14.88
C LEU A 294 -9.37 -3.86 13.66
N ASN A 295 -10.30 -3.62 12.76
CA ASN A 295 -10.46 -4.42 11.55
C ASN A 295 -9.68 -3.83 10.37
N TYR A 296 -9.16 -4.71 9.54
CA TYR A 296 -8.40 -4.36 8.35
C TYR A 296 -8.89 -5.14 7.13
N ARG A 297 -8.57 -4.66 5.95
CA ARG A 297 -8.59 -5.42 4.71
C ARG A 297 -7.15 -5.76 4.33
N THR A 298 -6.98 -6.88 3.65
CA THR A 298 -5.68 -7.29 3.14
C THR A 298 -5.77 -7.70 1.67
N VAL A 299 -4.61 -7.80 1.04
CA VAL A 299 -4.46 -8.30 -0.32
C VAL A 299 -3.44 -9.44 -0.34
N ARG A 300 -3.67 -10.42 -1.21
CA ARG A 300 -2.77 -11.51 -1.48
C ARG A 300 -2.32 -11.41 -2.94
N PHE A 301 -1.07 -11.69 -3.19
CA PHE A 301 -0.48 -11.70 -4.52
C PHE A 301 -0.07 -13.10 -4.92
N GLU A 302 -0.39 -13.48 -6.16
CA GLU A 302 0.19 -14.63 -6.85
C GLU A 302 1.12 -14.09 -7.93
N GLN A 303 2.42 -14.33 -7.76
CA GLN A 303 3.47 -13.85 -8.64
C GLN A 303 3.91 -14.96 -9.58
N GLU A 304 4.13 -14.60 -10.84
CA GLU A 304 4.55 -15.53 -11.88
C GLU A 304 5.55 -14.85 -12.82
N THR A 305 6.63 -15.55 -13.15
CA THR A 305 7.56 -15.15 -14.22
C THR A 305 7.09 -15.81 -15.52
N ILE A 306 6.82 -15.00 -16.52
CA ILE A 306 6.31 -15.43 -17.82
C ILE A 306 7.45 -15.37 -18.86
N ASP A 307 7.59 -16.42 -19.65
CA ASP A 307 8.58 -16.51 -20.72
C ASP A 307 8.07 -15.81 -22.00
N CYS A 308 7.85 -14.52 -21.86
CA CYS A 308 7.56 -13.60 -22.96
C CYS A 308 8.00 -12.17 -22.59
N PRO A 309 8.37 -11.34 -23.55
CA PRO A 309 8.85 -9.99 -23.27
C PRO A 309 7.74 -9.01 -22.86
N ASN A 310 6.49 -9.29 -23.22
CA ASN A 310 5.36 -8.38 -22.96
C ASN A 310 4.07 -9.22 -22.87
N TYR A 311 3.45 -9.25 -21.69
CA TYR A 311 2.30 -10.12 -21.39
C TYR A 311 0.96 -9.43 -21.68
N GLN A 312 0.78 -8.22 -21.18
CA GLN A 312 -0.51 -7.50 -21.29
C GLN A 312 -0.37 -6.07 -21.85
N GLY A 313 0.85 -5.60 -22.11
CA GLY A 313 1.10 -4.30 -22.76
C GLY A 313 0.83 -3.09 -21.88
N ASN A 314 0.60 -3.27 -20.57
CA ASN A 314 0.36 -2.19 -19.62
C ASN A 314 0.74 -2.64 -18.20
N ALA A 315 1.16 -1.69 -17.36
CA ALA A 315 1.53 -2.00 -15.98
C ALA A 315 0.34 -2.57 -15.17
N VAL A 316 -0.88 -2.06 -15.37
CA VAL A 316 -2.05 -2.47 -14.58
C VAL A 316 -3.26 -2.71 -15.47
N VAL A 317 -3.79 -3.92 -15.40
CA VAL A 317 -5.09 -4.29 -16.00
C VAL A 317 -6.03 -4.74 -14.89
N ASN A 318 -7.14 -4.01 -14.70
CA ASN A 318 -8.19 -4.35 -13.74
C ASN A 318 -9.18 -5.32 -14.37
N TYR A 319 -9.48 -6.40 -13.72
CA TYR A 319 -10.52 -7.36 -14.12
C TYR A 319 -11.81 -7.03 -13.39
N THR A 320 -12.78 -6.49 -14.11
CA THR A 320 -13.98 -5.92 -13.48
C THR A 320 -15.17 -6.87 -13.41
N GLU A 321 -15.12 -7.99 -14.09
CA GLU A 321 -16.11 -9.07 -13.95
C GLU A 321 -15.93 -9.84 -12.65
N ARG A 322 -17.04 -10.33 -12.07
CA ARG A 322 -17.02 -11.01 -10.77
C ARG A 322 -16.44 -12.43 -10.86
N GLU A 323 -16.60 -13.07 -12.00
CA GLU A 323 -16.20 -14.47 -12.25
C GLU A 323 -14.67 -14.65 -12.23
N VAL A 324 -13.91 -13.63 -12.56
CA VAL A 324 -12.45 -13.62 -12.40
C VAL A 324 -12.11 -13.33 -10.94
N PRO A 325 -11.39 -14.22 -10.25
CA PRO A 325 -11.24 -14.12 -8.78
C PRO A 325 -10.28 -13.03 -8.31
N TYR A 326 -9.35 -12.57 -9.16
CA TYR A 326 -8.44 -11.48 -8.86
C TYR A 326 -9.02 -10.13 -9.32
N THR A 327 -8.60 -9.05 -8.64
CA THR A 327 -9.04 -7.69 -8.96
C THR A 327 -8.25 -7.08 -10.10
N ARG A 328 -6.94 -7.39 -10.19
CA ARG A 328 -6.06 -6.87 -11.23
C ARG A 328 -4.86 -7.76 -11.46
N VAL A 329 -4.25 -7.60 -12.62
CA VAL A 329 -2.93 -8.12 -12.96
C VAL A 329 -1.98 -6.93 -13.10
N ILE A 330 -0.83 -7.05 -12.45
CA ILE A 330 0.26 -6.07 -12.51
C ILE A 330 1.39 -6.70 -13.32
N GLU A 331 1.82 -6.07 -14.41
CA GLU A 331 3.03 -6.44 -15.16
C GLU A 331 4.12 -5.41 -14.82
N HIS A 332 5.05 -5.82 -13.97
CA HIS A 332 5.91 -4.91 -13.24
C HIS A 332 6.93 -4.15 -14.10
N LYS A 333 7.42 -4.72 -15.21
CA LYS A 333 8.41 -4.07 -16.06
C LYS A 333 7.94 -2.73 -16.63
N HIS A 334 6.62 -2.59 -16.89
CA HIS A 334 6.05 -1.36 -17.46
C HIS A 334 6.10 -0.15 -16.51
N PHE A 335 6.49 -0.31 -15.26
CA PHE A 335 6.74 0.84 -14.38
C PHE A 335 8.04 1.57 -14.72
N GLU A 336 9.04 0.86 -15.25
CA GLU A 336 10.36 1.43 -15.51
C GLU A 336 10.84 1.29 -16.95
N MET A 337 10.29 0.38 -17.75
CA MET A 337 10.67 0.14 -19.14
C MET A 337 9.64 0.72 -20.10
N PHE A 338 10.10 1.45 -21.11
CA PHE A 338 9.23 2.17 -22.05
C PHE A 338 9.59 1.84 -23.50
N GLY A 339 8.57 1.72 -24.35
CA GLY A 339 8.78 1.51 -25.79
C GLY A 339 9.57 0.24 -26.10
N ALA A 340 10.70 0.38 -26.79
CA ALA A 340 11.53 -0.76 -27.20
C ALA A 340 12.18 -1.50 -26.03
N GLU A 341 12.48 -0.82 -24.92
CA GLU A 341 13.12 -1.39 -23.72
C GLU A 341 12.31 -2.57 -23.15
N VAL A 342 10.98 -2.55 -23.29
CA VAL A 342 10.10 -3.64 -22.87
C VAL A 342 10.51 -4.98 -23.47
N TYR A 343 11.01 -4.96 -24.71
CA TYR A 343 11.37 -6.15 -25.49
C TYR A 343 12.84 -6.58 -25.33
N GLU A 344 13.68 -5.75 -24.71
CA GLU A 344 15.08 -6.08 -24.44
C GLU A 344 15.22 -7.13 -23.34
N THR A 345 14.26 -7.17 -22.40
CA THR A 345 14.17 -8.20 -21.38
C THR A 345 13.22 -9.30 -21.86
N PRO A 346 13.71 -10.55 -22.13
CA PRO A 346 12.93 -11.59 -22.80
C PRO A 346 11.79 -12.16 -21.96
N LYS A 347 11.85 -11.98 -20.63
CA LYS A 347 10.83 -12.42 -19.67
C LYS A 347 10.11 -11.23 -19.05
N THR A 348 8.95 -11.50 -18.48
CA THR A 348 8.23 -10.53 -17.66
C THR A 348 7.76 -11.16 -16.36
N VAL A 349 7.49 -10.31 -15.35
CA VAL A 349 6.93 -10.73 -14.07
C VAL A 349 5.58 -10.10 -13.88
N ILE A 350 4.59 -10.93 -13.60
CA ILE A 350 3.23 -10.48 -13.29
C ILE A 350 2.85 -10.82 -11.85
N SER A 351 1.94 -10.03 -11.28
CA SER A 351 1.28 -10.34 -10.01
C SER A 351 -0.23 -10.23 -10.16
N LYS A 352 -0.94 -11.31 -9.81
CA LYS A 352 -2.41 -11.32 -9.68
C LYS A 352 -2.77 -10.90 -8.26
N GLU A 353 -3.58 -9.86 -8.10
CA GLU A 353 -3.99 -9.32 -6.80
C GLU A 353 -5.37 -9.83 -6.40
N TYR A 354 -5.48 -10.37 -5.19
CA TYR A 354 -6.71 -10.86 -4.59
C TYR A 354 -7.03 -10.07 -3.32
N SER A 355 -8.18 -9.44 -3.27
CA SER A 355 -8.66 -8.79 -2.06
C SER A 355 -9.30 -9.81 -1.11
N THR A 356 -8.99 -9.74 0.17
CA THR A 356 -9.54 -10.65 1.18
C THR A 356 -9.71 -9.95 2.53
N GLU A 357 -10.46 -10.58 3.42
CA GLU A 357 -10.55 -10.14 4.82
C GLU A 357 -9.22 -10.41 5.53
N TRP A 358 -8.81 -9.45 6.33
CA TRP A 358 -7.62 -9.60 7.15
C TRP A 358 -7.91 -10.56 8.32
N LYS A 359 -6.93 -11.38 8.65
CA LYS A 359 -6.90 -12.26 9.83
C LYS A 359 -5.55 -12.12 10.53
N ASP A 360 -5.50 -12.47 11.79
CA ASP A 360 -4.25 -12.50 12.56
C ASP A 360 -3.16 -13.29 11.80
N GLY A 361 -1.97 -12.70 11.73
CA GLY A 361 -0.83 -13.25 10.98
C GLY A 361 -0.73 -12.79 9.53
N MET A 362 -1.76 -12.13 8.98
CA MET A 362 -1.69 -11.48 7.67
C MET A 362 -1.22 -10.02 7.78
N GLU A 363 -0.67 -9.48 6.69
CA GLU A 363 -0.32 -8.06 6.64
C GLU A 363 -1.59 -7.19 6.54
N PRO A 364 -1.77 -6.19 7.41
CA PRO A 364 -2.88 -5.24 7.32
C PRO A 364 -2.56 -4.16 6.29
N TYR A 365 -3.40 -4.07 5.23
CA TYR A 365 -3.20 -3.07 4.17
C TYR A 365 -4.07 -1.84 4.34
N TYR A 366 -5.34 -2.03 4.63
CA TYR A 366 -6.34 -0.96 4.64
C TYR A 366 -7.18 -1.01 5.91
N PRO A 367 -7.22 0.08 6.70
CA PRO A 367 -8.17 0.22 7.80
C PRO A 367 -9.62 0.16 7.31
N VAL A 368 -10.50 -0.46 8.08
CA VAL A 368 -11.95 -0.46 7.82
C VAL A 368 -12.56 0.73 8.55
N ASN A 369 -12.81 1.82 7.79
CA ASN A 369 -13.30 3.09 8.35
C ASN A 369 -14.84 3.11 8.46
N ASP A 370 -15.42 2.12 9.13
CA ASP A 370 -16.82 2.17 9.55
C ASP A 370 -16.97 2.89 10.92
N LYS A 371 -18.22 3.02 11.38
CA LYS A 371 -18.52 3.73 12.62
C LYS A 371 -17.91 3.01 13.84
N GLU A 372 -18.05 1.70 13.91
CA GLU A 372 -17.58 0.88 15.04
C GLU A 372 -16.05 0.98 15.20
N ASN A 373 -15.31 0.77 14.10
CA ASN A 373 -13.86 0.88 14.13
C ASN A 373 -13.38 2.32 14.36
N SER A 374 -14.11 3.33 13.89
CA SER A 374 -13.77 4.73 14.14
C SER A 374 -13.94 5.10 15.62
N GLU A 375 -15.01 4.62 16.28
CA GLU A 375 -15.23 4.79 17.71
C GLU A 375 -14.19 4.03 18.55
N LEU A 376 -13.83 2.82 18.13
CA LEU A 376 -12.78 2.03 18.78
C LEU A 376 -11.40 2.69 18.64
N TYR A 377 -11.05 3.16 17.44
CA TYR A 377 -9.80 3.88 17.21
C TYR A 377 -9.71 5.16 18.05
N ALA A 378 -10.81 5.90 18.23
CA ALA A 378 -10.82 7.10 19.05
C ALA A 378 -10.40 6.82 20.50
N GLN A 379 -10.71 5.63 21.06
CA GLN A 379 -10.28 5.23 22.40
C GLN A 379 -8.75 5.02 22.45
N TYR A 380 -8.18 4.34 21.45
CA TYR A 380 -6.73 4.16 21.34
C TYR A 380 -6.01 5.48 21.12
N LYS A 381 -6.57 6.35 20.30
CA LYS A 381 -5.99 7.69 20.05
C LYS A 381 -5.92 8.53 21.33
N ASN A 382 -6.94 8.47 22.18
CA ASN A 382 -6.93 9.17 23.46
C ASN A 382 -5.79 8.69 24.38
N LEU A 383 -5.40 7.41 24.33
CA LEU A 383 -4.22 6.92 25.04
C LEU A 383 -2.92 7.42 24.37
N ALA A 384 -2.86 7.32 23.05
CA ALA A 384 -1.68 7.76 22.30
C ALA A 384 -1.39 9.25 22.47
N ASP A 385 -2.41 10.10 22.60
CA ASP A 385 -2.28 11.54 22.82
C ASP A 385 -1.73 11.90 24.24
N GLN A 386 -1.68 10.91 25.15
CA GLN A 386 -1.12 11.07 26.50
C GLN A 386 0.35 10.59 26.59
N GLU A 387 0.86 9.94 25.56
CA GLU A 387 2.25 9.47 25.52
C GLU A 387 3.20 10.63 25.23
N GLU A 388 4.10 10.96 26.17
CA GLU A 388 5.06 12.05 25.99
C GLU A 388 6.29 11.65 25.17
N ASP A 389 6.68 10.36 25.26
CA ASP A 389 7.90 9.83 24.65
C ASP A 389 7.63 8.96 23.42
N VAL A 390 6.37 8.79 23.01
CA VAL A 390 5.99 7.97 21.87
C VAL A 390 5.30 8.81 20.80
N ILE A 391 5.81 8.73 19.59
CA ILE A 391 5.23 9.35 18.40
C ILE A 391 4.55 8.26 17.57
N PHE A 392 3.24 8.32 17.44
CA PHE A 392 2.48 7.44 16.56
C PHE A 392 2.35 8.08 15.19
N GLY A 393 2.69 7.33 14.13
CA GLY A 393 2.60 7.85 12.78
C GLY A 393 2.53 6.76 11.72
N GLY A 394 2.03 7.12 10.56
CA GLY A 394 1.83 6.19 9.47
C GLY A 394 0.46 5.51 9.49
N ARG A 395 0.21 4.72 8.45
CA ARG A 395 -1.12 4.19 8.12
C ARG A 395 -1.76 3.35 9.25
N LEU A 396 -0.98 2.50 9.91
CA LEU A 396 -1.48 1.57 10.92
C LEU A 396 -1.62 2.23 12.30
N ALA A 397 -0.65 3.06 12.70
CA ALA A 397 -0.69 3.75 13.98
C ALA A 397 -1.76 4.85 14.01
N GLU A 398 -2.04 5.49 12.88
CA GLU A 398 -3.09 6.50 12.76
C GLU A 398 -4.43 5.91 12.28
N TYR A 399 -4.51 4.60 12.06
CA TYR A 399 -5.67 3.89 11.55
C TYR A 399 -6.36 4.62 10.39
N LYS A 400 -5.55 5.08 9.41
CA LYS A 400 -6.01 5.89 8.28
C LYS A 400 -5.32 5.47 6.99
N TYR A 401 -6.09 5.44 5.91
CA TYR A 401 -5.50 5.26 4.59
C TYR A 401 -4.76 6.54 4.16
N TYR A 402 -3.53 6.36 3.73
CA TYR A 402 -2.69 7.40 3.16
C TYR A 402 -2.04 6.89 1.88
N ASP A 403 -2.03 7.72 0.85
CA ASP A 403 -1.11 7.58 -0.27
C ASP A 403 0.32 7.96 0.15
N MET A 404 1.30 7.68 -0.70
CA MET A 404 2.72 7.87 -0.36
C MET A 404 3.10 9.32 -0.04
N ALA A 405 2.64 10.28 -0.85
CA ALA A 405 2.98 11.69 -0.64
C ALA A 405 2.44 12.26 0.68
N PRO A 406 1.17 12.08 1.07
CA PRO A 406 0.67 12.50 2.38
C PRO A 406 1.41 11.90 3.58
N ILE A 407 1.91 10.67 3.48
CA ILE A 407 2.74 10.05 4.52
C ILE A 407 4.06 10.80 4.70
N ILE A 408 4.71 11.13 3.59
CA ILE A 408 5.96 11.92 3.60
C ILE A 408 5.69 13.32 4.16
N GLU A 409 4.61 13.98 3.70
CA GLU A 409 4.21 15.32 4.21
C GLU A 409 4.06 15.34 5.72
N LYS A 410 3.40 14.32 6.29
CA LYS A 410 3.22 14.22 7.75
C LYS A 410 4.54 14.07 8.48
N ALA A 411 5.42 13.20 8.00
CA ALA A 411 6.74 13.03 8.62
C ALA A 411 7.58 14.32 8.53
N LEU A 412 7.57 15.01 7.37
CA LEU A 412 8.27 16.28 7.19
C LEU A 412 7.72 17.39 8.10
N ALA A 413 6.40 17.41 8.32
CA ALA A 413 5.74 18.44 9.15
C ALA A 413 6.15 18.36 10.64
N MET A 414 6.62 17.20 11.11
CA MET A 414 7.08 17.04 12.50
C MET A 414 8.42 17.74 12.79
N PHE A 415 9.10 18.23 11.76
CA PHE A 415 10.40 18.89 11.85
C PHE A 415 10.38 20.37 11.40
N LYS A 416 9.20 20.90 11.08
CA LYS A 416 8.96 22.31 10.79
C LYS A 416 8.63 23.05 12.08
#